data_f5286350ec8d0d811472e1e800f7e60d
#
_entry.id   f5286350ec8d0d811472e1e800f7e60d
#
_cell.length_a   1.000
_cell.length_b   1.000
_cell.length_c   1.000
_cell.angle_alpha   90.00
_cell.angle_beta   90.00
_cell.angle_gamma   90.00
#
_symmetry.space_group_name_H-M   'P 1'
#
loop_
_entity.id
_entity.type
_entity.pdbx_description
1 polymer ?
#
loop_
_entity_poly.entity_id
_entity_poly.type
_entity_poly.pdbx_seq_one_letter_code
_entity_poly.pdbx_strand_id
1 'polypeptide(L)'
;MNDKPIRQQTFLQGTAVLAMATVLVKLMGFLFKVPLNNIIGDTGFGYFNTAYDVYNVLLMISTTGLPVAMSRMISEAKTLGNFAQIRRIYKTSLAAFLTIGILGTLGMLIFCKPLSVMVTTNENSWAAIAALAPCVLLICLVSAYRGFFQGQSDMTPTSVSQIFEALVRLIVGLGLAWLVMKLTGQAYVQKNSITLAAGE
;
A
#
# COMPACT_ATOMS: atom_id res chain seq x y z
N MET A 1 33.34 -3.61 16.30
CA MET A 1 32.16 -3.42 15.44
C MET A 1 32.47 -4.14 14.14
N ASN A 2 31.74 -5.21 13.86
CA ASN A 2 31.99 -6.09 12.71
C ASN A 2 31.44 -5.41 11.45
N ASP A 3 32.28 -4.70 10.71
CA ASP A 3 31.97 -4.22 9.38
C ASP A 3 31.90 -5.41 8.42
N LYS A 4 30.72 -6.03 8.33
CA LYS A 4 30.44 -6.92 7.20
C LYS A 4 30.39 -6.04 5.96
N PRO A 5 31.22 -6.29 4.92
CA PRO A 5 31.17 -5.54 3.69
C PRO A 5 29.76 -5.69 3.10
N ILE A 6 29.08 -4.57 2.90
CA ILE A 6 27.80 -4.51 2.19
C ILE A 6 28.08 -5.12 0.82
N ARG A 7 27.53 -6.32 0.58
CA ARG A 7 27.72 -7.07 -0.66
C ARG A 7 27.12 -6.20 -1.77
N GLN A 8 27.99 -5.53 -2.53
CA GLN A 8 27.55 -4.79 -3.72
C GLN A 8 26.98 -5.80 -4.70
N GLN A 9 25.66 -5.85 -4.78
CA GLN A 9 25.00 -6.67 -5.79
C GLN A 9 25.35 -6.11 -7.15
N THR A 10 25.78 -6.96 -8.06
CA THR A 10 25.89 -6.57 -9.47
C THR A 10 24.53 -6.06 -9.91
N PHE A 11 24.47 -4.93 -10.63
CA PHE A 11 23.23 -4.28 -11.08
C PHE A 11 22.21 -5.27 -11.66
N LEU A 12 22.68 -6.26 -12.44
CA LEU A 12 21.87 -7.33 -13.02
C LEU A 12 21.22 -8.23 -11.93
N GLN A 13 21.96 -8.56 -10.87
CA GLN A 13 21.43 -9.39 -9.78
C GLN A 13 20.35 -8.64 -9.00
N GLY A 14 20.57 -7.36 -8.69
CA GLY A 14 19.59 -6.52 -8.01
C GLY A 14 18.30 -6.36 -8.81
N THR A 15 18.42 -6.14 -10.11
CA THR A 15 17.27 -6.01 -11.02
C THR A 15 16.49 -7.32 -11.14
N ALA A 16 17.19 -8.46 -11.22
CA ALA A 16 16.55 -9.79 -11.28
C ALA A 16 15.77 -10.10 -9.99
N VAL A 17 16.34 -9.80 -8.82
CA VAL A 17 15.68 -9.98 -7.52
C VAL A 17 14.42 -9.11 -7.42
N LEU A 18 14.49 -7.86 -7.84
CA LEU A 18 13.35 -6.96 -7.85
C LEU A 18 12.25 -7.43 -8.84
N ALA A 19 12.62 -7.90 -10.02
CA ALA A 19 11.69 -8.45 -11.00
C ALA A 19 10.97 -9.68 -10.48
N MET A 20 11.69 -10.64 -9.88
CA MET A 20 11.09 -11.82 -9.25
C MET A 20 10.15 -11.45 -8.11
N ALA A 21 10.55 -10.52 -7.24
CA ALA A 21 9.69 -10.04 -6.17
C ALA A 21 8.39 -9.42 -6.71
N THR A 22 8.49 -8.63 -7.78
CA THR A 22 7.32 -8.02 -8.43
C THR A 22 6.33 -9.05 -8.99
N VAL A 23 6.84 -10.12 -9.61
CA VAL A 23 6.00 -11.24 -10.11
C VAL A 23 5.31 -11.94 -8.94
N LEU A 24 6.04 -12.26 -7.87
CA LEU A 24 5.47 -12.88 -6.67
C LEU A 24 4.38 -12.01 -6.05
N VAL A 25 4.60 -10.71 -5.91
CA VAL A 25 3.61 -9.77 -5.38
C VAL A 25 2.35 -9.72 -6.23
N LYS A 26 2.47 -9.76 -7.56
CA LYS A 26 1.31 -9.83 -8.47
C LYS A 26 0.52 -11.14 -8.32
N LEU A 27 1.21 -12.27 -8.20
CA LEU A 27 0.57 -13.56 -7.93
C LEU A 27 -0.16 -13.56 -6.59
N MET A 28 0.45 -13.01 -5.54
CA MET A 28 -0.20 -12.85 -4.23
C MET A 28 -1.41 -11.92 -4.29
N GLY A 29 -1.33 -10.85 -5.09
CA GLY A 29 -2.47 -9.95 -5.33
C GLY A 29 -3.65 -10.67 -6.00
N PHE A 30 -3.39 -11.56 -6.94
CA PHE A 30 -4.42 -12.41 -7.55
C PHE A 30 -5.02 -13.38 -6.54
N LEU A 31 -4.17 -14.07 -5.77
CA LEU A 31 -4.59 -14.98 -4.70
C LEU A 31 -5.40 -14.27 -3.59
N PHE A 32 -5.19 -12.97 -3.40
CA PHE A 32 -5.98 -12.14 -2.48
C PHE A 32 -7.37 -11.81 -3.04
N LYS A 33 -7.46 -11.39 -4.32
CA LYS A 33 -8.70 -10.89 -4.91
C LYS A 33 -9.77 -11.97 -5.06
N VAL A 34 -9.39 -13.21 -5.42
CA VAL A 34 -10.34 -14.29 -5.66
C VAL A 34 -11.09 -14.71 -4.37
N PRO A 35 -10.41 -15.05 -3.26
CA PRO A 35 -11.10 -15.35 -2.01
C PRO A 35 -11.86 -14.15 -1.44
N LEU A 36 -11.32 -12.94 -1.61
CA LEU A 36 -11.97 -11.72 -1.13
C LEU A 36 -13.35 -11.53 -1.78
N ASN A 37 -13.44 -11.70 -3.11
CA ASN A 37 -14.72 -11.62 -3.83
C ASN A 37 -15.72 -12.67 -3.32
N ASN A 38 -15.27 -13.90 -3.07
CA ASN A 38 -16.12 -14.97 -2.56
C ASN A 38 -16.62 -14.72 -1.13
N ILE A 39 -15.83 -14.01 -0.29
CA ILE A 39 -16.19 -13.70 1.10
C ILE A 39 -17.18 -12.53 1.16
N ILE A 40 -16.88 -11.43 0.44
CA ILE A 40 -17.62 -10.15 0.57
C ILE A 40 -18.81 -10.08 -0.40
N GLY A 41 -18.80 -10.91 -1.46
CA GLY A 41 -19.80 -10.88 -2.54
C GLY A 41 -19.57 -9.71 -3.52
N ASP A 42 -20.28 -9.73 -4.64
CA ASP A 42 -20.04 -8.82 -5.76
C ASP A 42 -20.26 -7.35 -5.39
N THR A 43 -21.27 -7.05 -4.58
CA THR A 43 -21.56 -5.66 -4.15
C THR A 43 -20.46 -5.11 -3.23
N GLY A 44 -20.03 -5.89 -2.24
CA GLY A 44 -18.95 -5.50 -1.32
C GLY A 44 -17.61 -5.38 -2.03
N PHE A 45 -17.34 -6.28 -2.98
CA PHE A 45 -16.16 -6.24 -3.82
C PHE A 45 -16.13 -5.00 -4.73
N GLY A 46 -17.30 -4.56 -5.22
CA GLY A 46 -17.44 -3.30 -5.94
C GLY A 46 -17.01 -2.09 -5.10
N TYR A 47 -17.47 -1.98 -3.86
CA TYR A 47 -17.06 -0.91 -2.93
C TYR A 47 -15.56 -0.93 -2.64
N PHE A 48 -15.01 -2.14 -2.42
CA PHE A 48 -13.57 -2.32 -2.22
C PHE A 48 -12.75 -1.86 -3.44
N ASN A 49 -13.14 -2.28 -4.66
CA ASN A 49 -12.43 -1.89 -5.87
C ASN A 49 -12.44 -0.38 -6.08
N THR A 50 -13.58 0.28 -5.86
CA THR A 50 -13.68 1.75 -5.96
C THR A 50 -12.68 2.45 -5.03
N ALA A 51 -12.67 2.04 -3.76
CA ALA A 51 -11.74 2.61 -2.79
C ALA A 51 -10.28 2.31 -3.15
N TYR A 52 -10.02 1.12 -3.67
CA TYR A 52 -8.71 0.68 -4.11
C TYR A 52 -8.22 1.43 -5.36
N ASP A 53 -9.10 1.80 -6.28
CA ASP A 53 -8.75 2.59 -7.48
C ASP A 53 -8.35 4.02 -7.10
N VAL A 54 -9.09 4.67 -6.22
CA VAL A 54 -8.72 5.99 -5.67
C VAL A 54 -7.35 5.93 -4.97
N TYR A 55 -7.17 4.91 -4.13
CA TYR A 55 -5.90 4.66 -3.46
C TYR A 55 -4.74 4.43 -4.44
N ASN A 56 -4.95 3.66 -5.52
CA ASN A 56 -3.92 3.37 -6.53
C ASN A 56 -3.46 4.63 -7.26
N VAL A 57 -4.35 5.57 -7.55
CA VAL A 57 -3.97 6.85 -8.17
C VAL A 57 -3.02 7.63 -7.27
N LEU A 58 -3.34 7.75 -5.98
CA LEU A 58 -2.47 8.42 -5.01
C LEU A 58 -1.15 7.67 -4.80
N LEU A 59 -1.22 6.35 -4.77
CA LEU A 59 -0.05 5.47 -4.67
C LEU A 59 0.89 5.66 -5.87
N MET A 60 0.34 5.73 -7.09
CA MET A 60 1.13 5.94 -8.30
C MET A 60 1.90 7.26 -8.25
N ILE A 61 1.28 8.35 -7.81
CA ILE A 61 1.94 9.64 -7.64
C ILE A 61 3.07 9.55 -6.60
N SER A 62 2.83 8.87 -5.48
CA SER A 62 3.79 8.77 -4.37
C SER A 62 4.96 7.83 -4.65
N THR A 63 4.75 6.76 -5.47
CA THR A 63 5.75 5.69 -5.61
C THR A 63 6.58 5.77 -6.88
N THR A 64 6.15 6.49 -7.92
CA THR A 64 6.84 6.51 -9.21
C THR A 64 7.90 7.60 -9.33
N GLY A 65 7.60 8.84 -8.97
CA GLY A 65 8.50 9.96 -9.24
C GLY A 65 9.55 10.20 -8.15
N LEU A 66 9.10 10.39 -6.92
CA LEU A 66 9.94 10.79 -5.80
C LEU A 66 11.00 9.76 -5.39
N PRO A 67 10.70 8.44 -5.27
CA PRO A 67 11.70 7.44 -4.92
C PRO A 67 12.81 7.34 -5.96
N VAL A 68 12.46 7.46 -7.26
CA VAL A 68 13.43 7.42 -8.35
C VAL A 68 14.35 8.64 -8.32
N ALA A 69 13.81 9.84 -8.11
CA ALA A 69 14.61 11.06 -7.97
C ALA A 69 15.56 10.95 -6.77
N MET A 70 15.06 10.53 -5.62
CA MET A 70 15.86 10.31 -4.42
C MET A 70 16.97 9.28 -4.63
N SER A 71 16.67 8.14 -5.28
CA SER A 71 17.66 7.10 -5.52
C SER A 71 18.79 7.59 -6.44
N ARG A 72 18.49 8.40 -7.46
CA ARG A 72 19.51 9.02 -8.33
C ARG A 72 20.43 9.96 -7.55
N MET A 73 19.85 10.86 -6.75
CA MET A 73 20.63 11.81 -5.95
C MET A 73 21.54 11.09 -4.93
N ILE A 74 21.05 10.02 -4.31
CA ILE A 74 21.84 9.22 -3.36
C ILE A 74 22.96 8.46 -4.09
N SER A 75 22.68 7.88 -5.24
CA SER A 75 23.68 7.17 -6.06
C SER A 75 24.80 8.12 -6.49
N GLU A 76 24.48 9.32 -6.93
CA GLU A 76 25.44 10.36 -7.28
C GLU A 76 26.29 10.79 -6.07
N ALA A 77 25.66 11.08 -4.94
CA ALA A 77 26.39 11.46 -3.72
C ALA A 77 27.28 10.32 -3.20
N LYS A 78 26.89 9.06 -3.43
CA LYS A 78 27.69 7.88 -3.08
C LYS A 78 28.93 7.76 -3.96
N THR A 79 28.83 7.99 -5.26
CA THR A 79 29.98 7.97 -6.18
C THR A 79 31.00 9.07 -5.86
N LEU A 80 30.52 10.20 -5.38
CA LEU A 80 31.36 11.33 -4.92
C LEU A 80 31.93 11.15 -3.50
N GLY A 81 31.58 10.05 -2.81
CA GLY A 81 32.04 9.76 -1.44
C GLY A 81 31.47 10.71 -0.37
N ASN A 82 30.45 11.50 -0.68
CA ASN A 82 29.90 12.52 0.22
C ASN A 82 28.76 11.98 1.10
N PHE A 83 29.11 11.29 2.18
CA PHE A 83 28.14 10.69 3.12
C PHE A 83 27.28 11.75 3.85
N ALA A 84 27.81 12.97 4.06
CA ALA A 84 27.03 14.03 4.67
C ALA A 84 25.87 14.49 3.76
N GLN A 85 26.11 14.52 2.46
CA GLN A 85 25.09 14.83 1.45
C GLN A 85 24.01 13.73 1.39
N ILE A 86 24.38 12.45 1.44
CA ILE A 86 23.42 11.33 1.49
C ILE A 86 22.45 11.49 2.66
N ARG A 87 22.97 11.82 3.86
CA ARG A 87 22.13 12.01 5.04
C ARG A 87 21.19 13.22 4.90
N ARG A 88 21.66 14.29 4.27
CA ARG A 88 20.83 15.48 4.01
C ARG A 88 19.72 15.17 3.01
N ILE A 89 20.04 14.50 1.89
CA ILE A 89 19.07 14.07 0.88
C ILE A 89 17.99 13.19 1.53
N TYR A 90 18.40 12.20 2.32
CA TYR A 90 17.45 11.31 3.02
C TYR A 90 16.48 12.08 3.92
N LYS A 91 16.97 12.99 4.77
CA LYS A 91 16.11 13.78 5.67
C LYS A 91 15.14 14.67 4.91
N THR A 92 15.62 15.35 3.87
CA THR A 92 14.79 16.25 3.05
C THR A 92 13.74 15.46 2.27
N SER A 93 14.12 14.33 1.69
CA SER A 93 13.18 13.46 0.97
C SER A 93 12.15 12.84 1.92
N LEU A 94 12.56 12.40 3.11
CA LEU A 94 11.63 11.86 4.11
C LEU A 94 10.60 12.91 4.53
N ALA A 95 11.01 14.16 4.74
CA ALA A 95 10.09 15.26 5.02
C ALA A 95 9.11 15.50 3.85
N ALA A 96 9.61 15.48 2.60
CA ALA A 96 8.76 15.61 1.42
C ALA A 96 7.74 14.44 1.29
N PHE A 97 8.16 13.20 1.52
CA PHE A 97 7.25 12.04 1.53
C PHE A 97 6.20 12.13 2.63
N LEU A 98 6.60 12.58 3.84
CA LEU A 98 5.68 12.81 4.94
C LEU A 98 4.65 13.89 4.61
N THR A 99 5.06 15.03 4.08
CA THR A 99 4.12 16.10 3.71
C THR A 99 3.12 15.65 2.65
N ILE A 100 3.58 14.95 1.60
CA ILE A 100 2.71 14.40 0.56
C ILE A 100 1.79 13.31 1.13
N GLY A 101 2.30 12.44 2.00
CA GLY A 101 1.52 11.42 2.67
C GLY A 101 0.41 12.00 3.54
N ILE A 102 0.71 13.03 4.33
CA ILE A 102 -0.27 13.73 5.16
C ILE A 102 -1.30 14.46 4.29
N LEU A 103 -0.87 15.20 3.27
CA LEU A 103 -1.78 15.90 2.36
C LEU A 103 -2.68 14.90 1.59
N GLY A 104 -2.13 13.79 1.11
CA GLY A 104 -2.88 12.74 0.45
C GLY A 104 -3.91 12.07 1.38
N THR A 105 -3.52 11.77 2.61
CA THR A 105 -4.42 11.20 3.63
C THR A 105 -5.54 12.18 3.99
N LEU A 106 -5.21 13.44 4.27
CA LEU A 106 -6.20 14.46 4.58
C LEU A 106 -7.12 14.73 3.38
N GLY A 107 -6.55 14.82 2.16
CA GLY A 107 -7.33 14.95 0.94
C GLY A 107 -8.33 13.81 0.77
N MET A 108 -7.87 12.56 0.96
CA MET A 108 -8.74 11.38 0.87
C MET A 108 -9.85 11.37 1.93
N LEU A 109 -9.56 11.82 3.16
CA LEU A 109 -10.56 11.93 4.24
C LEU A 109 -11.57 13.05 3.99
N ILE A 110 -11.12 14.23 3.57
CA ILE A 110 -11.99 15.40 3.33
C ILE A 110 -12.88 15.16 2.11
N PHE A 111 -12.32 14.59 1.04
CA PHE A 111 -13.01 14.36 -0.22
C PHE A 111 -13.58 12.94 -0.36
N CYS A 112 -13.68 12.15 0.71
CA CYS A 112 -14.17 10.77 0.64
C CYS A 112 -15.58 10.65 0.04
N LYS A 113 -16.51 11.55 0.38
CA LYS A 113 -17.87 11.57 -0.17
C LYS A 113 -17.90 11.95 -1.65
N PRO A 114 -17.38 13.13 -2.08
CA PRO A 114 -17.38 13.48 -3.50
C PRO A 114 -16.60 12.48 -4.36
N LEU A 115 -15.50 11.91 -3.87
CA LEU A 115 -14.75 10.88 -4.58
C LEU A 115 -15.58 9.59 -4.76
N SER A 116 -16.34 9.19 -3.75
CA SER A 116 -17.23 8.02 -3.82
C SER A 116 -18.27 8.19 -4.93
N VAL A 117 -18.93 9.33 -4.99
CA VAL A 117 -19.94 9.63 -6.01
C VAL A 117 -19.32 9.76 -7.41
N MET A 118 -18.14 10.39 -7.51
CA MET A 118 -17.47 10.62 -8.79
C MET A 118 -16.98 9.33 -9.43
N VAL A 119 -16.53 8.36 -8.63
CA VAL A 119 -15.95 7.10 -9.14
C VAL A 119 -17.01 6.02 -9.34
N THR A 120 -18.04 5.94 -8.49
CA THR A 120 -18.96 4.77 -8.50
C THR A 120 -20.44 5.16 -8.57
N THR A 121 -20.78 6.43 -8.57
CA THR A 121 -22.18 6.90 -8.47
C THR A 121 -22.92 6.38 -7.21
N ASN A 122 -22.19 5.86 -6.23
CA ASN A 122 -22.73 5.20 -5.04
C ASN A 122 -22.16 5.83 -3.76
N GLU A 123 -23.02 6.46 -2.96
CA GLU A 123 -22.60 7.17 -1.76
C GLU A 123 -22.04 6.25 -0.67
N ASN A 124 -22.39 4.96 -0.68
CA ASN A 124 -22.00 4.05 0.40
C ASN A 124 -20.50 3.62 0.39
N SER A 125 -19.75 3.91 -0.68
CA SER A 125 -18.32 3.59 -0.78
C SER A 125 -17.41 4.52 0.03
N TRP A 126 -17.92 5.63 0.58
CA TRP A 126 -17.11 6.61 1.32
C TRP A 126 -16.37 6.00 2.54
N ALA A 127 -17.02 5.06 3.23
CA ALA A 127 -16.44 4.39 4.40
C ALA A 127 -15.21 3.55 4.03
N ALA A 128 -15.24 2.87 2.88
CA ALA A 128 -14.09 2.10 2.36
C ALA A 128 -12.94 3.02 1.97
N ILE A 129 -13.24 4.17 1.34
CA ILE A 129 -12.24 5.19 0.99
C ILE A 129 -11.58 5.77 2.26
N ALA A 130 -12.38 6.12 3.27
CA ALA A 130 -11.89 6.65 4.54
C ALA A 130 -11.01 5.64 5.30
N ALA A 131 -11.38 4.35 5.25
CA ALA A 131 -10.59 3.28 5.89
C ALA A 131 -9.22 3.07 5.22
N LEU A 132 -9.09 3.32 3.92
CA LEU A 132 -7.82 3.22 3.19
C LEU A 132 -6.95 4.48 3.28
N ALA A 133 -7.50 5.63 3.69
CA ALA A 133 -6.78 6.89 3.77
C ALA A 133 -5.47 6.81 4.59
N PRO A 134 -5.41 6.24 5.81
CA PRO A 134 -4.16 6.15 6.57
C PRO A 134 -3.10 5.28 5.90
N CYS A 135 -3.50 4.35 5.03
CA CYS A 135 -2.55 3.52 4.28
C CYS A 135 -1.69 4.34 3.32
N VAL A 136 -2.19 5.48 2.81
CA VAL A 136 -1.45 6.38 1.93
C VAL A 136 -0.22 6.94 2.64
N LEU A 137 -0.36 7.37 3.89
CA LEU A 137 0.76 7.88 4.70
C LEU A 137 1.80 6.79 4.94
N LEU A 138 1.37 5.59 5.32
CA LEU A 138 2.27 4.47 5.58
C LEU A 138 3.06 4.08 4.32
N ILE A 139 2.41 4.06 3.16
CA ILE A 139 3.08 3.77 1.89
C ILE A 139 4.07 4.85 1.48
N CYS A 140 3.78 6.13 1.73
CA CYS A 140 4.75 7.21 1.50
C CYS A 140 6.02 7.00 2.32
N LEU A 141 5.90 6.61 3.60
CA LEU A 141 7.04 6.29 4.44
C LEU A 141 7.85 5.09 3.90
N VAL A 142 7.16 4.00 3.56
CA VAL A 142 7.81 2.82 2.97
C VAL A 142 8.50 3.16 1.67
N SER A 143 7.92 4.03 0.82
CA SER A 143 8.51 4.47 -0.44
C SER A 143 9.79 5.29 -0.23
N ALA A 144 9.85 6.12 0.82
CA ALA A 144 11.06 6.83 1.19
C ALA A 144 12.20 5.87 1.55
N TYR A 145 11.93 4.85 2.36
CA TYR A 145 12.91 3.81 2.71
C TYR A 145 13.36 3.02 1.47
N ARG A 146 12.44 2.63 0.61
CA ARG A 146 12.75 1.91 -0.64
C ARG A 146 13.65 2.76 -1.55
N GLY A 147 13.34 4.04 -1.75
CA GLY A 147 14.15 4.96 -2.54
C GLY A 147 15.58 5.12 -1.99
N PHE A 148 15.72 5.13 -0.66
CA PHE A 148 17.02 5.20 0.00
C PHE A 148 17.90 3.96 -0.27
N PHE A 149 17.36 2.75 -0.09
CA PHE A 149 18.12 1.52 -0.34
C PHE A 149 18.42 1.31 -1.83
N GLN A 150 17.48 1.63 -2.71
CA GLN A 150 17.71 1.61 -4.16
C GLN A 150 18.84 2.56 -4.57
N GLY A 151 18.91 3.75 -3.98
CA GLY A 151 20.01 4.70 -4.21
C GLY A 151 21.37 4.18 -3.72
N GLN A 152 21.38 3.30 -2.75
CA GLN A 152 22.60 2.62 -2.29
C GLN A 152 22.99 1.39 -3.13
N SER A 153 22.26 1.09 -4.19
CA SER A 153 22.44 -0.10 -5.04
C SER A 153 22.14 -1.42 -4.31
N ASP A 154 21.34 -1.37 -3.25
CA ASP A 154 20.85 -2.55 -2.53
C ASP A 154 19.35 -2.71 -2.78
N MET A 155 19.00 -3.67 -3.63
CA MET A 155 17.60 -3.93 -4.01
C MET A 155 16.93 -4.95 -3.09
N THR A 156 17.69 -5.67 -2.26
CA THR A 156 17.18 -6.73 -1.39
C THR A 156 16.16 -6.22 -0.37
N PRO A 157 16.39 -5.13 0.38
CA PRO A 157 15.42 -4.64 1.35
C PRO A 157 14.10 -4.21 0.69
N THR A 158 14.19 -3.64 -0.51
CA THR A 158 13.01 -3.25 -1.30
C THR A 158 12.18 -4.47 -1.68
N SER A 159 12.82 -5.51 -2.21
CA SER A 159 12.15 -6.76 -2.62
C SER A 159 11.51 -7.48 -1.45
N VAL A 160 12.24 -7.63 -0.34
CA VAL A 160 11.73 -8.26 0.89
C VAL A 160 10.54 -7.48 1.45
N SER A 161 10.62 -6.14 1.50
CA SER A 161 9.52 -5.31 2.00
C SER A 161 8.25 -5.43 1.16
N GLN A 162 8.37 -5.58 -0.17
CA GLN A 162 7.23 -5.79 -1.07
C GLN A 162 6.55 -7.15 -0.85
N ILE A 163 7.35 -8.21 -0.71
CA ILE A 163 6.83 -9.55 -0.44
C ILE A 163 6.14 -9.58 0.92
N PHE A 164 6.77 -9.00 1.95
CA PHE A 164 6.20 -8.93 3.29
C PHE A 164 4.89 -8.14 3.33
N GLU A 165 4.83 -6.99 2.64
CA GLU A 165 3.59 -6.20 2.50
C GLU A 165 2.48 -7.03 1.84
N ALA A 166 2.79 -7.77 0.76
CA ALA A 166 1.82 -8.61 0.07
C ALA A 166 1.31 -9.76 0.95
N LEU A 167 2.21 -10.40 1.74
CA LEU A 167 1.86 -11.44 2.70
C LEU A 167 0.95 -10.90 3.81
N VAL A 168 1.31 -9.77 4.41
CA VAL A 168 0.48 -9.15 5.46
C VAL A 168 -0.90 -8.78 4.90
N ARG A 169 -0.96 -8.19 3.71
CA ARG A 169 -2.22 -7.87 3.04
C ARG A 169 -3.08 -9.12 2.82
N LEU A 170 -2.48 -10.23 2.39
CA LEU A 170 -3.19 -11.48 2.16
C LEU A 170 -3.73 -12.06 3.46
N ILE A 171 -2.89 -12.20 4.49
CA ILE A 171 -3.28 -12.83 5.76
C ILE A 171 -4.24 -11.95 6.55
N VAL A 172 -3.85 -10.69 6.79
CA VAL A 172 -4.65 -9.76 7.60
C VAL A 172 -5.89 -9.30 6.86
N GLY A 173 -5.79 -9.03 5.55
CA GLY A 173 -6.91 -8.58 4.75
C GLY A 173 -8.01 -9.65 4.63
N LEU A 174 -7.66 -10.90 4.31
CA LEU A 174 -8.64 -11.99 4.26
C LEU A 174 -9.15 -12.36 5.65
N GLY A 175 -8.29 -12.36 6.67
CA GLY A 175 -8.68 -12.63 8.05
C GLY A 175 -9.69 -11.62 8.58
N LEU A 176 -9.46 -10.32 8.34
CA LEU A 176 -10.39 -9.26 8.72
C LEU A 176 -11.69 -9.33 7.91
N ALA A 177 -11.62 -9.58 6.60
CA ALA A 177 -12.81 -9.72 5.76
C ALA A 177 -13.70 -10.89 6.27
N TRP A 178 -13.09 -12.03 6.56
CA TRP A 178 -13.81 -13.17 7.11
C TRP A 178 -14.41 -12.89 8.49
N LEU A 179 -13.64 -12.23 9.37
CA LEU A 179 -14.10 -11.87 10.72
C LEU A 179 -15.30 -10.92 10.68
N VAL A 180 -15.20 -9.86 9.87
CA VAL A 180 -16.26 -8.85 9.71
C VAL A 180 -17.52 -9.51 9.14
N MET A 181 -17.39 -10.35 8.11
CA MET A 181 -18.54 -11.05 7.52
C MET A 181 -19.20 -12.03 8.50
N LYS A 182 -18.40 -12.73 9.32
CA LYS A 182 -18.94 -13.60 10.35
C LYS A 182 -19.73 -12.84 11.42
N LEU A 183 -19.21 -11.69 11.87
CA LEU A 183 -19.87 -10.83 12.85
C LEU A 183 -21.13 -10.17 12.29
N THR A 184 -21.04 -9.64 11.06
CA THR A 184 -22.15 -8.95 10.40
C THR A 184 -23.20 -9.94 9.90
N GLY A 185 -22.79 -11.10 9.38
CA GLY A 185 -23.70 -12.16 8.94
C GLY A 185 -24.55 -12.70 10.08
N GLN A 186 -23.99 -12.87 11.27
CA GLN A 186 -24.78 -13.25 12.47
C GLN A 186 -25.79 -12.17 12.86
N ALA A 187 -25.42 -10.89 12.74
CA ALA A 187 -26.33 -9.76 13.01
C ALA A 187 -27.49 -9.70 11.99
N TYR A 188 -27.22 -9.99 10.71
CA TYR A 188 -28.23 -10.02 9.65
C TYR A 188 -29.22 -11.18 9.82
N VAL A 189 -28.74 -12.37 10.15
CA VAL A 189 -29.58 -13.56 10.41
C VAL A 189 -30.45 -13.31 11.64
N GLN A 190 -29.90 -12.74 12.69
CA GLN A 190 -30.66 -12.44 13.93
C GLN A 190 -31.72 -11.34 13.69
N LYS A 191 -31.42 -10.32 12.89
CA LYS A 191 -32.37 -9.26 12.53
C LYS A 191 -33.52 -9.81 11.68
N ASN A 192 -33.24 -10.67 10.69
CA ASN A 192 -34.27 -11.29 9.86
C ASN A 192 -35.12 -12.30 10.63
N SER A 193 -34.55 -13.02 11.57
CA SER A 193 -35.34 -13.93 12.40
C SER A 193 -36.31 -13.18 13.34
N ILE A 194 -35.90 -12.02 13.84
CA ILE A 194 -36.76 -11.14 14.67
C ILE A 194 -37.89 -10.53 13.84
N THR A 195 -37.60 -10.08 12.61
CA THR A 195 -38.64 -9.51 11.72
C THR A 195 -39.62 -10.54 11.22
N LEU A 196 -39.19 -11.77 10.99
CA LEU A 196 -40.10 -12.89 10.64
C LEU A 196 -40.94 -13.32 11.82
N ALA A 197 -40.44 -13.29 13.06
CA ALA A 197 -41.19 -13.63 14.27
C ALA A 197 -42.15 -12.50 14.73
N ALA A 198 -41.95 -11.28 14.27
CA ALA A 198 -42.82 -10.13 14.59
C ALA A 198 -43.91 -9.87 13.51
N GLY A 199 -43.91 -10.65 12.44
CA GLY A 199 -44.84 -10.53 11.32
C GLY A 199 -46.00 -11.56 11.33
N GLU A 200 -46.12 -12.35 12.43
CA GLU A 200 -47.31 -13.12 12.81
C GLU A 200 -48.02 -12.39 13.96
#